data_6e72e07c6d83f1343b1fe45700b5c977
#
_entry.id   6e72e07c6d83f1343b1fe45700b5c977
#
_cell.length_a   1.000
_cell.length_b   1.000
_cell.length_c   1.000
_cell.angle_alpha   90.00
_cell.angle_beta   90.00
_cell.angle_gamma   90.00
#
_symmetry.space_group_name_H-M   'P 1'
#
loop_
_entity.id
_entity.type
_entity.pdbx_description
1 polymer ?
#
loop_
_entity_poly.entity_id
_entity_poly.type
_entity_poly.pdbx_seq_one_letter_code
_entity_poly.pdbx_strand_id
1 'polypeptide(L)'
;IEGLPVKKIAPEAFSSHGALIETIEVPETVTEIGDGAFKMCMSLKKLILQNGVQKIGENVLLVTAVTEMYLPASVSELVRPWEWGKIALEVAPDNPNYFSDGYGLYEKHPEGYALVAVRAEDERECYEATPGTVCVKRHAFEGQMYIQQVVLPEGVQQIEEEAFESCQALRRISLPEGLKQIGADAFRCCINLEGMELPASLETLGEHALTDTYGWSPSMNG
;
A
#
# COMPACT_ATOMS: atom_id res chain seq x y z
N ILE A 1 -2.07 37.75 -10.05
CA ILE A 1 -2.99 37.65 -8.90
C ILE A 1 -2.12 37.56 -7.67
N GLU A 2 -1.68 38.71 -7.18
CA GLU A 2 -0.96 38.75 -5.93
C GLU A 2 -1.90 38.43 -4.75
N GLY A 3 -1.61 37.41 -3.96
CA GLY A 3 -1.95 37.39 -2.57
C GLY A 3 -2.95 36.34 -2.06
N LEU A 4 -3.59 35.49 -2.87
CA LEU A 4 -4.39 34.41 -2.30
C LEU A 4 -3.61 33.09 -2.34
N PRO A 5 -3.36 32.46 -1.16
CA PRO A 5 -2.65 31.20 -1.12
C PRO A 5 -3.45 30.08 -1.79
N VAL A 6 -2.79 29.29 -2.62
CA VAL A 6 -3.38 28.07 -3.17
C VAL A 6 -3.66 27.12 -2.01
N LYS A 7 -4.91 26.62 -1.89
CA LYS A 7 -5.35 25.72 -0.82
C LYS A 7 -5.50 24.28 -1.28
N LYS A 8 -5.77 24.09 -2.58
CA LYS A 8 -6.01 22.76 -3.16
C LYS A 8 -5.38 22.69 -4.55
N ILE A 9 -4.82 21.56 -4.87
CA ILE A 9 -4.45 21.17 -6.23
C ILE A 9 -5.60 20.33 -6.76
N ALA A 10 -6.22 20.80 -7.84
CA ALA A 10 -7.37 20.13 -8.45
C ALA A 10 -6.98 18.75 -9.03
N PRO A 11 -7.94 17.83 -9.20
CA PRO A 11 -7.67 16.60 -9.94
C PRO A 11 -7.05 16.90 -11.30
N GLU A 12 -6.05 16.10 -11.68
CA GLU A 12 -5.32 16.17 -12.95
C GLU A 12 -4.67 17.53 -13.30
N ALA A 13 -4.51 18.43 -12.30
CA ALA A 13 -4.04 19.82 -12.52
C ALA A 13 -2.73 19.93 -13.30
N PHE A 14 -1.82 18.97 -13.16
CA PHE A 14 -0.54 18.90 -13.87
C PHE A 14 -0.43 17.65 -14.76
N SER A 15 -1.50 16.87 -14.90
CA SER A 15 -1.50 15.64 -15.69
C SER A 15 -1.03 15.90 -17.12
N SER A 16 -0.07 15.10 -17.59
CA SER A 16 0.49 15.15 -18.96
C SER A 16 1.21 16.46 -19.35
N HIS A 17 1.24 17.46 -18.47
CA HIS A 17 1.88 18.76 -18.78
C HIS A 17 3.32 18.85 -18.23
N GLY A 18 3.71 17.89 -17.41
CA GLY A 18 4.99 17.88 -16.69
C GLY A 18 6.20 17.37 -17.49
N ALA A 19 6.17 17.37 -18.82
CA ALA A 19 7.23 16.79 -19.65
C ALA A 19 8.63 17.39 -19.42
N LEU A 20 8.75 18.51 -18.71
CA LEU A 20 10.02 19.18 -18.40
C LEU A 20 10.18 19.53 -16.91
N ILE A 21 9.20 19.22 -16.06
CA ILE A 21 9.26 19.54 -14.64
C ILE A 21 9.89 18.36 -13.90
N GLU A 22 11.08 18.57 -13.34
CA GLU A 22 11.79 17.53 -12.58
C GLU A 22 11.49 17.57 -11.08
N THR A 23 11.10 18.74 -10.55
CA THR A 23 10.82 18.92 -9.13
C THR A 23 9.60 19.80 -8.94
N ILE A 24 8.70 19.37 -8.08
CA ILE A 24 7.56 20.15 -7.61
C ILE A 24 7.65 20.27 -6.10
N GLU A 25 7.51 21.49 -5.60
CA GLU A 25 7.35 21.77 -4.18
C GLU A 25 5.92 22.23 -3.91
N VAL A 26 5.21 21.48 -3.08
CA VAL A 26 3.85 21.80 -2.65
C VAL A 26 3.92 22.60 -1.35
N PRO A 27 3.52 23.89 -1.36
CA PRO A 27 3.65 24.77 -0.20
C PRO A 27 2.73 24.36 0.94
N GLU A 28 3.06 24.79 2.16
CA GLU A 28 2.29 24.53 3.39
C GLU A 28 0.83 25.02 3.35
N THR A 29 0.52 25.94 2.45
CA THR A 29 -0.85 26.46 2.29
C THR A 29 -1.79 25.45 1.61
N VAL A 30 -1.24 24.44 0.90
CA VAL A 30 -2.03 23.41 0.22
C VAL A 30 -2.39 22.32 1.22
N THR A 31 -3.69 22.05 1.35
CA THR A 31 -4.23 21.01 2.24
C THR A 31 -4.65 19.75 1.51
N GLU A 32 -4.91 19.82 0.20
CA GLU A 32 -5.41 18.70 -0.57
C GLU A 32 -4.76 18.63 -1.95
N ILE A 33 -4.33 17.44 -2.34
CA ILE A 33 -3.86 17.10 -3.69
C ILE A 33 -4.89 16.15 -4.30
N GLY A 34 -5.54 16.59 -5.38
CA GLY A 34 -6.60 15.85 -6.06
C GLY A 34 -6.09 14.66 -6.87
N ASP A 35 -7.02 13.80 -7.28
CA ASP A 35 -6.74 12.57 -8.00
C ASP A 35 -5.96 12.86 -9.29
N GLY A 36 -4.94 12.04 -9.56
CA GLY A 36 -4.11 12.17 -10.76
C GLY A 36 -3.38 13.50 -10.91
N ALA A 37 -3.26 14.32 -9.86
CA ALA A 37 -2.74 15.69 -9.97
C ALA A 37 -1.42 15.79 -10.73
N PHE A 38 -0.51 14.83 -10.58
CA PHE A 38 0.78 14.77 -11.28
C PHE A 38 0.92 13.53 -12.17
N LYS A 39 -0.19 12.88 -12.48
CA LYS A 39 -0.23 11.69 -13.35
C LYS A 39 0.45 11.97 -14.69
N MET A 40 1.25 11.00 -15.17
CA MET A 40 1.99 11.08 -16.44
C MET A 40 3.01 12.25 -16.53
N CYS A 41 3.43 12.80 -15.40
CA CYS A 41 4.57 13.71 -15.32
C CYS A 41 5.88 12.92 -15.38
N MET A 42 6.23 12.39 -16.55
CA MET A 42 7.33 11.42 -16.74
C MET A 42 8.72 11.95 -16.34
N SER A 43 8.92 13.28 -16.32
CA SER A 43 10.19 13.89 -15.90
C SER A 43 10.23 14.23 -14.41
N LEU A 44 9.09 14.11 -13.69
CA LEU A 44 9.02 14.44 -12.28
C LEU A 44 9.77 13.39 -11.46
N LYS A 45 10.89 13.79 -10.89
CA LYS A 45 11.78 12.96 -10.07
C LYS A 45 11.57 13.20 -8.57
N LYS A 46 11.12 14.41 -8.21
CA LYS A 46 10.99 14.82 -6.82
C LYS A 46 9.70 15.59 -6.56
N LEU A 47 8.89 15.07 -5.63
CA LEU A 47 7.75 15.77 -5.07
C LEU A 47 8.02 16.07 -3.61
N ILE A 48 8.06 17.35 -3.26
CA ILE A 48 8.31 17.83 -1.90
C ILE A 48 6.98 18.31 -1.33
N LEU A 49 6.53 17.69 -0.27
CA LEU A 49 5.33 18.07 0.46
C LEU A 49 5.70 18.84 1.70
N GLN A 50 5.25 20.09 1.79
CA GLN A 50 5.38 20.87 3.02
C GLN A 50 4.33 20.45 4.05
N ASN A 51 4.55 20.81 5.32
CA ASN A 51 3.69 20.44 6.44
C ASN A 51 2.36 21.23 6.44
N GLY A 52 1.48 20.90 5.53
CA GLY A 52 0.14 21.50 5.35
C GLY A 52 -0.78 20.52 4.63
N VAL A 53 -0.20 19.65 3.81
CA VAL A 53 -0.95 18.65 3.04
C VAL A 53 -1.57 17.63 3.98
N GLN A 54 -2.90 17.50 3.95
CA GLN A 54 -3.69 16.59 4.77
C GLN A 54 -4.20 15.39 3.96
N LYS A 55 -4.59 15.63 2.71
CA LYS A 55 -5.16 14.60 1.83
C LYS A 55 -4.40 14.49 0.53
N ILE A 56 -4.14 13.25 0.12
CA ILE A 56 -3.54 12.90 -1.18
C ILE A 56 -4.47 11.92 -1.88
N GLY A 57 -4.94 12.31 -3.07
CA GLY A 57 -5.86 11.53 -3.90
C GLY A 57 -5.23 10.29 -4.54
N GLU A 58 -6.03 9.56 -5.31
CA GLU A 58 -5.57 8.39 -6.04
C GLU A 58 -4.76 8.77 -7.30
N ASN A 59 -3.93 7.84 -7.78
CA ASN A 59 -3.16 7.99 -9.04
C ASN A 59 -2.27 9.24 -9.13
N VAL A 60 -2.01 9.92 -8.00
CA VAL A 60 -1.30 11.21 -7.97
C VAL A 60 0.07 11.13 -8.65
N LEU A 61 0.78 10.03 -8.49
CA LEU A 61 2.13 9.81 -9.02
C LEU A 61 2.19 8.72 -10.12
N LEU A 62 1.04 8.34 -10.68
CA LEU A 62 0.98 7.31 -11.71
C LEU A 62 1.79 7.73 -12.95
N VAL A 63 2.74 6.89 -13.37
CA VAL A 63 3.65 7.15 -14.50
C VAL A 63 4.48 8.43 -14.30
N THR A 64 5.12 8.53 -13.15
CA THR A 64 6.15 9.55 -12.87
C THR A 64 7.52 8.88 -12.69
N ALA A 65 8.57 9.68 -12.61
CA ALA A 65 9.93 9.22 -12.27
C ALA A 65 10.26 9.40 -10.77
N VAL A 66 9.26 9.62 -9.93
CA VAL A 66 9.44 9.73 -8.46
C VAL A 66 9.76 8.35 -7.90
N THR A 67 10.87 8.24 -7.18
CA THR A 67 11.32 7.01 -6.52
C THR A 67 11.31 7.09 -4.99
N GLU A 68 11.24 8.32 -4.47
CA GLU A 68 11.26 8.57 -3.03
C GLU A 68 10.28 9.69 -2.69
N MET A 69 9.53 9.55 -1.60
CA MET A 69 8.61 10.57 -1.11
C MET A 69 8.61 10.61 0.42
N TYR A 70 8.64 11.83 0.97
CA TYR A 70 8.46 12.09 2.39
C TYR A 70 7.02 12.52 2.66
N LEU A 71 6.34 11.84 3.58
CA LEU A 71 5.01 12.18 4.05
C LEU A 71 5.12 13.01 5.34
N PRO A 72 4.74 14.30 5.33
CA PRO A 72 4.80 15.14 6.51
C PRO A 72 3.77 14.74 7.59
N ALA A 73 3.94 15.26 8.80
CA ALA A 73 3.08 14.98 9.95
C ALA A 73 1.61 15.38 9.72
N SER A 74 1.36 16.33 8.83
CA SER A 74 0.00 16.80 8.51
C SER A 74 -0.84 15.82 7.70
N VAL A 75 -0.22 14.84 7.02
CA VAL A 75 -0.97 13.88 6.17
C VAL A 75 -1.81 12.97 7.04
N SER A 76 -3.12 12.99 6.78
CA SER A 76 -4.13 12.22 7.53
C SER A 76 -4.99 11.33 6.65
N GLU A 77 -4.98 11.53 5.33
CA GLU A 77 -5.77 10.75 4.39
C GLU A 77 -4.96 10.45 3.12
N LEU A 78 -4.83 9.17 2.81
CA LEU A 78 -4.21 8.65 1.58
C LEU A 78 -5.23 7.81 0.84
N VAL A 79 -5.50 8.15 -0.42
CA VAL A 79 -6.39 7.37 -1.28
C VAL A 79 -5.55 6.47 -2.15
N ARG A 80 -5.76 5.15 -2.06
CA ARG A 80 -5.04 4.11 -2.83
C ARG A 80 -3.51 4.24 -2.81
N PRO A 81 -2.86 4.30 -1.64
CA PRO A 81 -1.40 4.46 -1.57
C PRO A 81 -0.62 3.24 -2.10
N TRP A 82 -1.25 2.07 -2.29
CA TRP A 82 -0.62 0.89 -2.91
C TRP A 82 -0.21 1.13 -4.37
N GLU A 83 -0.84 2.06 -5.08
CA GLU A 83 -0.43 2.47 -6.43
C GLU A 83 0.97 3.10 -6.47
N TRP A 84 1.53 3.43 -5.30
CA TRP A 84 2.89 3.97 -5.13
C TRP A 84 3.94 2.88 -4.87
N GLY A 85 3.64 1.63 -5.21
CA GLY A 85 4.48 0.47 -4.89
C GLY A 85 5.96 0.56 -5.32
N LYS A 86 6.31 1.49 -6.22
CA LYS A 86 7.69 1.77 -6.64
C LYS A 86 8.38 2.82 -5.78
N ILE A 87 7.64 3.54 -4.93
CA ILE A 87 8.12 4.70 -4.21
C ILE A 87 8.57 4.30 -2.81
N ALA A 88 9.82 4.63 -2.46
CA ALA A 88 10.27 4.54 -1.08
C ALA A 88 9.60 5.65 -0.26
N LEU A 89 8.76 5.25 0.69
CA LEU A 89 8.04 6.18 1.55
C LEU A 89 8.76 6.35 2.88
N GLU A 90 9.14 7.56 3.19
CA GLU A 90 9.54 7.99 4.53
C GLU A 90 8.39 8.79 5.14
N VAL A 91 8.03 8.49 6.37
CA VAL A 91 6.94 9.17 7.08
C VAL A 91 7.50 9.94 8.26
N ALA A 92 7.04 11.18 8.45
CA ALA A 92 7.43 12.00 9.60
C ALA A 92 7.24 11.21 10.91
N PRO A 93 8.23 11.17 11.81
CA PRO A 93 8.15 10.41 13.06
C PRO A 93 6.98 10.80 13.95
N ASP A 94 6.56 12.07 13.86
CA ASP A 94 5.43 12.65 14.58
C ASP A 94 4.10 12.61 13.83
N ASN A 95 4.04 11.93 12.65
CA ASN A 95 2.77 11.75 11.96
C ASN A 95 1.82 10.92 12.85
N PRO A 96 0.62 11.43 13.19
CA PRO A 96 -0.29 10.72 14.09
C PRO A 96 -1.01 9.54 13.45
N ASN A 97 -1.07 9.48 12.11
CA ASN A 97 -1.89 8.52 11.37
C ASN A 97 -1.08 7.40 10.71
N TYR A 98 0.14 7.70 10.26
CA TYR A 98 0.94 6.77 9.47
C TYR A 98 2.34 6.58 10.05
N PHE A 99 2.99 5.48 9.69
CA PHE A 99 4.43 5.28 9.77
C PHE A 99 4.90 4.32 8.66
N SER A 100 6.20 4.29 8.40
CA SER A 100 6.82 3.33 7.50
C SER A 100 7.93 2.58 8.23
N ASP A 101 8.06 1.27 7.97
CA ASP A 101 9.20 0.46 8.40
C ASP A 101 10.36 0.47 7.36
N GLY A 102 10.24 1.32 6.34
CA GLY A 102 11.16 1.45 5.22
C GLY A 102 10.74 0.64 3.99
N TYR A 103 9.78 -0.26 4.11
CA TYR A 103 9.27 -1.13 3.03
C TYR A 103 7.75 -1.15 2.96
N GLY A 104 7.10 -1.19 4.12
CA GLY A 104 5.66 -1.10 4.25
C GLY A 104 5.22 0.27 4.77
N LEU A 105 4.07 0.70 4.30
CA LEU A 105 3.31 1.82 4.84
C LEU A 105 2.22 1.28 5.74
N TYR A 106 2.14 1.81 6.93
CA TYR A 106 1.17 1.41 7.95
C TYR A 106 0.31 2.59 8.38
N GLU A 107 -0.98 2.34 8.52
CA GLU A 107 -1.94 3.22 9.19
C GLU A 107 -2.01 2.83 10.67
N LYS A 108 -1.95 3.83 11.56
CA LYS A 108 -2.08 3.64 13.01
C LYS A 108 -3.54 3.44 13.38
N HIS A 109 -3.83 2.38 14.10
CA HIS A 109 -5.16 1.99 14.54
C HIS A 109 -5.21 1.87 16.06
N PRO A 110 -6.37 2.08 16.74
CA PRO A 110 -6.48 1.92 18.19
C PRO A 110 -6.02 0.56 18.72
N GLU A 111 -6.18 -0.49 17.92
CA GLU A 111 -5.84 -1.88 18.28
C GLU A 111 -4.46 -2.31 17.78
N GLY A 112 -3.74 -1.47 17.03
CA GLY A 112 -2.46 -1.80 16.43
C GLY A 112 -2.21 -1.06 15.12
N TYR A 113 -1.79 -1.79 14.08
CA TYR A 113 -1.45 -1.21 12.78
C TYR A 113 -2.20 -1.92 11.65
N ALA A 114 -2.60 -1.16 10.64
CA ALA A 114 -3.07 -1.72 9.39
C ALA A 114 -1.98 -1.56 8.32
N LEU A 115 -1.52 -2.65 7.73
CA LEU A 115 -0.57 -2.62 6.62
C LEU A 115 -1.31 -2.17 5.36
N VAL A 116 -0.94 -1.03 4.82
CA VAL A 116 -1.66 -0.34 3.73
C VAL A 116 -1.03 -0.59 2.37
N ALA A 117 0.29 -0.63 2.30
CA ALA A 117 1.01 -0.88 1.05
C ALA A 117 2.41 -1.43 1.33
N VAL A 118 2.90 -2.29 0.46
CA VAL A 118 4.28 -2.81 0.49
C VAL A 118 4.98 -2.43 -0.82
N ARG A 119 6.21 -1.96 -0.72
CA ARG A 119 7.02 -1.55 -1.88
C ARG A 119 7.23 -2.73 -2.84
N ALA A 120 6.86 -2.56 -4.11
CA ALA A 120 6.82 -3.62 -5.12
C ALA A 120 8.15 -3.88 -5.84
N GLU A 121 9.05 -2.91 -5.95
CA GLU A 121 10.30 -3.01 -6.73
C GLU A 121 11.54 -3.30 -5.88
N ASP A 122 11.37 -3.82 -4.67
CA ASP A 122 12.45 -4.33 -3.87
C ASP A 122 12.69 -5.81 -4.23
N GLU A 123 13.90 -6.19 -4.60
CA GLU A 123 14.31 -7.59 -4.89
C GLU A 123 14.28 -8.49 -3.64
N ARG A 124 13.58 -8.07 -2.62
CA ARG A 124 13.42 -8.79 -1.35
C ARG A 124 12.57 -10.04 -1.56
N GLU A 125 13.09 -11.16 -1.15
CA GLU A 125 12.37 -12.44 -1.24
C GLU A 125 11.46 -12.72 -0.02
N CYS A 126 11.72 -12.08 1.12
CA CYS A 126 10.96 -12.28 2.36
C CYS A 126 10.51 -10.93 2.95
N TYR A 127 9.23 -10.84 3.31
CA TYR A 127 8.67 -9.71 4.01
C TYR A 127 8.06 -10.16 5.34
N GLU A 128 8.50 -9.54 6.43
CA GLU A 128 7.93 -9.72 7.77
C GLU A 128 7.19 -8.44 8.14
N ALA A 129 5.87 -8.54 8.34
CA ALA A 129 5.07 -7.40 8.74
C ALA A 129 5.41 -6.97 10.18
N THR A 130 5.41 -5.66 10.42
CA THR A 130 5.76 -5.08 11.72
C THR A 130 4.90 -5.68 12.85
N PRO A 131 5.50 -6.09 13.99
CA PRO A 131 4.76 -6.54 15.16
C PRO A 131 3.70 -5.51 15.60
N GLY A 132 2.51 -6.00 15.94
CA GLY A 132 1.35 -5.14 16.22
C GLY A 132 0.47 -4.85 15.01
N THR A 133 0.79 -5.42 13.83
CA THR A 133 -0.13 -5.39 12.69
C THR A 133 -1.35 -6.25 13.01
N VAL A 134 -2.55 -5.68 12.83
CA VAL A 134 -3.84 -6.33 13.08
C VAL A 134 -4.65 -6.57 11.81
N CYS A 135 -4.31 -5.86 10.72
CA CYS A 135 -5.01 -5.95 9.45
C CYS A 135 -4.03 -5.78 8.28
N VAL A 136 -4.23 -6.56 7.21
CA VAL A 136 -3.63 -6.34 5.89
C VAL A 136 -4.71 -5.75 4.99
N LYS A 137 -4.52 -4.52 4.56
CA LYS A 137 -5.49 -3.76 3.78
C LYS A 137 -5.61 -4.26 2.35
N ARG A 138 -6.71 -3.87 1.72
CA ARG A 138 -6.97 -4.10 0.30
C ARG A 138 -5.76 -3.67 -0.55
N HIS A 139 -5.36 -4.53 -1.49
CA HIS A 139 -4.24 -4.33 -2.43
C HIS A 139 -2.85 -4.13 -1.78
N ALA A 140 -2.68 -4.34 -0.47
CA ALA A 140 -1.42 -4.02 0.23
C ALA A 140 -0.18 -4.67 -0.40
N PHE A 141 -0.32 -5.85 -1.01
CA PHE A 141 0.74 -6.59 -1.72
C PHE A 141 0.45 -6.77 -3.22
N GLU A 142 -0.57 -6.12 -3.78
CA GLU A 142 -0.97 -6.34 -5.17
C GLU A 142 0.23 -6.30 -6.13
N GLY A 143 0.33 -7.32 -6.98
CA GLY A 143 1.32 -7.36 -8.05
C GLY A 143 2.78 -7.53 -7.60
N GLN A 144 3.03 -8.00 -6.38
CA GLN A 144 4.41 -8.26 -5.90
C GLN A 144 5.09 -9.35 -6.73
N MET A 145 6.24 -8.99 -7.35
CA MET A 145 6.96 -9.86 -8.29
C MET A 145 8.21 -10.50 -7.70
N TYR A 146 8.62 -10.13 -6.48
CA TYR A 146 9.87 -10.59 -5.86
C TYR A 146 9.66 -11.30 -4.52
N ILE A 147 8.65 -10.90 -3.74
CA ILE A 147 8.38 -11.47 -2.43
C ILE A 147 7.90 -12.92 -2.58
N GLN A 148 8.73 -13.86 -2.13
CA GLN A 148 8.44 -15.29 -2.15
C GLN A 148 7.84 -15.77 -0.83
N GLN A 149 8.12 -15.05 0.26
CA GLN A 149 7.62 -15.40 1.59
C GLN A 149 7.10 -14.17 2.32
N VAL A 150 5.93 -14.32 2.95
CA VAL A 150 5.36 -13.32 3.87
C VAL A 150 5.13 -13.94 5.23
N VAL A 151 5.55 -13.23 6.28
CA VAL A 151 5.28 -13.59 7.67
C VAL A 151 4.39 -12.53 8.29
N LEU A 152 3.20 -12.94 8.69
CA LEU A 152 2.24 -12.08 9.40
C LEU A 152 2.35 -12.33 10.90
N PRO A 153 2.38 -11.28 11.74
CA PRO A 153 2.43 -11.44 13.19
C PRO A 153 1.11 -11.99 13.75
N GLU A 154 1.17 -12.58 14.95
CA GLU A 154 0.04 -13.22 15.63
C GLU A 154 -1.19 -12.31 15.85
N GLY A 155 -1.00 -10.99 15.82
CA GLY A 155 -2.09 -10.01 15.99
C GLY A 155 -3.00 -9.85 14.78
N VAL A 156 -2.63 -10.36 13.58
CA VAL A 156 -3.42 -10.15 12.37
C VAL A 156 -4.71 -10.94 12.44
N GLN A 157 -5.83 -10.23 12.37
CA GLN A 157 -7.19 -10.79 12.40
C GLN A 157 -7.88 -10.74 11.04
N GLN A 158 -7.42 -9.88 10.13
CA GLN A 158 -8.07 -9.64 8.85
C GLN A 158 -7.06 -9.45 7.72
N ILE A 159 -7.33 -10.14 6.61
CA ILE A 159 -6.75 -9.88 5.30
C ILE A 159 -7.90 -9.39 4.43
N GLU A 160 -7.83 -8.15 3.94
CA GLU A 160 -8.90 -7.55 3.16
C GLU A 160 -8.93 -8.09 1.71
N GLU A 161 -9.93 -7.67 0.96
CA GLU A 161 -10.14 -8.00 -0.45
C GLU A 161 -8.91 -7.66 -1.29
N GLU A 162 -8.51 -8.56 -2.22
CA GLU A 162 -7.43 -8.35 -3.20
C GLU A 162 -6.04 -8.05 -2.56
N ALA A 163 -5.87 -8.29 -1.24
CA ALA A 163 -4.67 -7.90 -0.50
C ALA A 163 -3.35 -8.45 -1.09
N PHE A 164 -3.38 -9.66 -1.66
CA PHE A 164 -2.25 -10.34 -2.31
C PHE A 164 -2.55 -10.69 -3.78
N GLU A 165 -3.53 -10.02 -4.39
CA GLU A 165 -3.88 -10.31 -5.77
C GLU A 165 -2.64 -10.22 -6.69
N SER A 166 -2.48 -11.21 -7.57
CA SER A 166 -1.38 -11.27 -8.56
C SER A 166 0.03 -11.28 -7.95
N CYS A 167 0.20 -11.71 -6.71
CA CYS A 167 1.52 -11.95 -6.10
C CYS A 167 2.16 -13.21 -6.69
N GLN A 168 2.62 -13.13 -7.95
CA GLN A 168 3.07 -14.30 -8.71
C GLN A 168 4.35 -14.94 -8.14
N ALA A 169 5.19 -14.19 -7.42
CA ALA A 169 6.38 -14.74 -6.79
C ALA A 169 6.09 -15.44 -5.45
N LEU A 170 4.94 -15.14 -4.82
CA LEU A 170 4.61 -15.63 -3.48
C LEU A 170 4.49 -17.16 -3.47
N ARG A 171 5.34 -17.80 -2.66
CA ARG A 171 5.36 -19.26 -2.47
C ARG A 171 4.82 -19.68 -1.12
N ARG A 172 5.07 -18.85 -0.08
CA ARG A 172 4.69 -19.18 1.29
C ARG A 172 4.16 -17.96 2.02
N ILE A 173 3.12 -18.18 2.79
CA ILE A 173 2.60 -17.21 3.74
C ILE A 173 2.33 -17.90 5.06
N SER A 174 2.82 -17.30 6.17
CA SER A 174 2.48 -17.72 7.51
C SER A 174 1.25 -16.97 7.98
N LEU A 175 0.13 -17.67 8.11
CA LEU A 175 -1.14 -17.12 8.62
C LEU A 175 -1.20 -17.37 10.13
N PRO A 176 -1.46 -16.34 10.96
CA PRO A 176 -1.54 -16.50 12.40
C PRO A 176 -2.83 -17.20 12.84
N GLU A 177 -2.78 -17.90 13.99
CA GLU A 177 -3.95 -18.59 14.56
C GLU A 177 -5.08 -17.65 15.00
N GLY A 178 -4.82 -16.35 15.10
CA GLY A 178 -5.84 -15.33 15.38
C GLY A 178 -6.60 -14.81 14.17
N LEU A 179 -6.24 -15.23 12.94
CA LEU A 179 -6.86 -14.74 11.71
C LEU A 179 -8.31 -15.21 11.60
N LYS A 180 -9.23 -14.26 11.43
CA LYS A 180 -10.68 -14.51 11.37
C LYS A 180 -11.26 -14.37 9.97
N GLN A 181 -10.67 -13.49 9.15
CA GLN A 181 -11.24 -13.17 7.85
C GLN A 181 -10.17 -13.07 6.76
N ILE A 182 -10.47 -13.69 5.62
CA ILE A 182 -9.77 -13.50 4.34
C ILE A 182 -10.80 -12.98 3.35
N GLY A 183 -10.55 -11.82 2.75
CA GLY A 183 -11.44 -11.14 1.82
C GLY A 183 -11.57 -11.82 0.47
N ALA A 184 -12.51 -11.32 -0.36
CA ALA A 184 -12.67 -11.79 -1.73
C ALA A 184 -11.39 -11.54 -2.54
N ASP A 185 -11.07 -12.45 -3.47
CA ASP A 185 -9.91 -12.37 -4.36
C ASP A 185 -8.55 -12.17 -3.64
N ALA A 186 -8.48 -12.35 -2.31
CA ALA A 186 -7.32 -11.98 -1.50
C ALA A 186 -5.99 -12.59 -2.00
N PHE A 187 -6.00 -13.81 -2.52
CA PHE A 187 -4.84 -14.49 -3.11
C PHE A 187 -5.06 -14.89 -4.57
N ARG A 188 -5.99 -14.23 -5.26
CA ARG A 188 -6.25 -14.53 -6.66
C ARG A 188 -4.97 -14.39 -7.50
N CYS A 189 -4.74 -15.34 -8.41
CA CYS A 189 -3.54 -15.37 -9.27
C CYS A 189 -2.19 -15.45 -8.53
N CYS A 190 -2.17 -15.92 -7.27
CA CYS A 190 -0.94 -16.31 -6.58
C CYS A 190 -0.48 -17.69 -7.08
N ILE A 191 -0.07 -17.76 -8.35
CA ILE A 191 0.12 -19.02 -9.09
C ILE A 191 1.20 -19.96 -8.53
N ASN A 192 2.12 -19.44 -7.72
CA ASN A 192 3.20 -20.22 -7.10
C ASN A 192 2.99 -20.44 -5.60
N LEU A 193 1.84 -20.07 -5.05
CA LEU A 193 1.56 -20.23 -3.61
C LEU A 193 1.41 -21.72 -3.26
N GLU A 194 2.29 -22.20 -2.38
CA GLU A 194 2.39 -23.60 -1.97
C GLU A 194 2.13 -23.71 -0.46
N GLY A 195 1.40 -24.76 -0.07
CA GLY A 195 1.35 -25.19 1.34
C GLY A 195 0.80 -24.18 2.34
N MET A 196 -0.18 -23.36 1.94
CA MET A 196 -0.86 -22.46 2.86
C MET A 196 -1.82 -23.28 3.77
N GLU A 197 -1.63 -23.18 5.09
CA GLU A 197 -2.54 -23.76 6.07
C GLU A 197 -3.51 -22.69 6.56
N LEU A 198 -4.81 -22.98 6.47
CA LEU A 198 -5.84 -22.08 6.99
C LEU A 198 -5.98 -22.31 8.49
N PRO A 199 -5.88 -21.26 9.33
CA PRO A 199 -5.99 -21.41 10.78
C PRO A 199 -7.39 -21.83 11.21
N ALA A 200 -7.48 -22.54 12.32
CA ALA A 200 -8.77 -23.01 12.88
C ALA A 200 -9.69 -21.87 13.34
N SER A 201 -9.13 -20.69 13.56
CA SER A 201 -9.86 -19.45 13.91
C SER A 201 -10.60 -18.79 12.74
N LEU A 202 -10.34 -19.24 11.49
CA LEU A 202 -10.90 -18.59 10.31
C LEU A 202 -12.43 -18.76 10.27
N GLU A 203 -13.13 -17.63 10.31
CA GLU A 203 -14.61 -17.56 10.31
C GLU A 203 -15.15 -17.25 8.90
N THR A 204 -14.38 -16.51 8.09
CA THR A 204 -14.83 -16.06 6.75
C THR A 204 -13.72 -16.22 5.72
N LEU A 205 -14.05 -16.90 4.63
CA LEU A 205 -13.25 -16.97 3.41
C LEU A 205 -14.06 -16.36 2.28
N GLY A 206 -13.56 -15.27 1.69
CA GLY A 206 -14.24 -14.51 0.65
C GLY A 206 -14.36 -15.26 -0.67
N GLU A 207 -15.23 -14.77 -1.54
CA GLU A 207 -15.43 -15.32 -2.89
C GLU A 207 -14.11 -15.23 -3.67
N HIS A 208 -13.75 -16.30 -4.38
CA HIS A 208 -12.52 -16.38 -5.20
C HIS A 208 -11.20 -16.15 -4.44
N ALA A 209 -11.21 -16.11 -3.11
CA ALA A 209 -10.02 -15.77 -2.31
C ALA A 209 -8.77 -16.58 -2.67
N LEU A 210 -8.92 -17.80 -3.17
CA LEU A 210 -7.85 -18.75 -3.50
C LEU A 210 -7.89 -19.21 -4.97
N THR A 211 -8.54 -18.44 -5.85
CA THR A 211 -8.65 -18.79 -7.27
C THR A 211 -7.30 -18.65 -7.96
N ASP A 212 -6.96 -19.62 -8.83
CA ASP A 212 -5.70 -19.69 -9.57
C ASP A 212 -4.44 -19.78 -8.69
N THR A 213 -4.57 -20.43 -7.53
CA THR A 213 -3.45 -20.85 -6.69
C THR A 213 -3.13 -22.33 -6.98
N TYR A 214 -2.19 -22.61 -7.89
CA TYR A 214 -1.99 -23.99 -8.42
C TYR A 214 -1.34 -24.95 -7.42
N GLY A 215 -0.65 -24.46 -6.42
CA GLY A 215 0.01 -25.28 -5.40
C GLY A 215 -0.86 -25.64 -4.20
N TRP A 216 -2.06 -25.08 -4.11
CA TRP A 216 -2.94 -25.29 -2.97
C TRP A 216 -3.99 -26.37 -3.26
N SER A 217 -3.94 -27.43 -2.51
CA SER A 217 -5.00 -28.46 -2.47
C SER A 217 -5.65 -28.40 -1.08
N PRO A 218 -6.95 -28.07 -0.96
CA PRO A 218 -7.59 -28.06 0.34
C PRO A 218 -7.58 -29.47 0.92
N SER A 219 -6.74 -29.69 1.92
CA SER A 219 -7.00 -30.80 2.85
C SER A 219 -8.19 -30.37 3.71
N MET A 220 -9.38 -30.68 3.26
CA MET A 220 -10.56 -30.59 4.10
C MET A 220 -10.44 -31.66 5.17
N ASN A 221 -9.70 -31.38 6.22
CA ASN A 221 -9.79 -32.11 7.45
C ASN A 221 -11.15 -31.76 8.06
N GLY A 222 -12.13 -32.70 7.91
CA GLY A 222 -13.48 -32.62 8.41
C GLY A 222 -13.61 -32.56 9.92
#